data_f1f61af1ccac3141be06463c4651dc7c
#
_entry.id   f1f61af1ccac3141be06463c4651dc7c
#
_cell.length_a   1.000
_cell.length_b   1.000
_cell.length_c   1.000
_cell.angle_alpha   90.00
_cell.angle_beta   90.00
_cell.angle_gamma   90.00
#
_symmetry.space_group_name_H-M   'P 1'
#
loop_
_entity.id
_entity.type
_entity.pdbx_description
1 polymer ?
#
loop_
_entity_poly.entity_id
_entity_poly.type
_entity_poly.pdbx_seq_one_letter_code
_entity_poly.pdbx_strand_id
1 'polypeptide(L)'
;MYSGPNFETPAEIKALKVIGGNAVGMSTVPEVLVANHCGLSVVAISVITNLAAGMNKTKLSHQETLENAALAETHILNLIKNFIKDVNLDDTSGNN
;
A
#
# COMPACT_ATOMS: atom_id res chain seq x y z
N MET A 1 0.07 -3.60 7.91
CA MET A 1 -0.27 -2.26 8.43
C MET A 1 0.39 -2.06 9.78
N TYR A 2 0.84 -0.84 10.04
CA TYR A 2 1.32 -0.39 11.35
C TYR A 2 0.47 0.81 11.81
N SER A 3 0.35 1.04 13.12
CA SER A 3 -0.73 1.90 13.63
C SER A 3 -0.59 3.40 13.31
N GLY A 4 0.61 3.91 13.10
CA GLY A 4 0.82 5.37 13.03
C GLY A 4 0.55 6.08 14.37
N PRO A 5 0.41 7.40 14.40
CA PRO A 5 0.50 8.34 13.27
C PRO A 5 1.93 8.70 12.84
N ASN A 6 2.94 8.26 13.57
CA ASN A 6 4.34 8.52 13.24
C ASN A 6 4.87 7.46 12.27
N PHE A 7 5.89 7.82 11.50
CA PHE A 7 6.67 6.83 10.77
C PHE A 7 7.30 5.83 11.74
N GLU A 8 7.46 4.60 11.26
CA GLU A 8 8.09 3.53 12.01
C GLU A 8 9.54 3.87 12.36
N THR A 9 10.00 3.38 13.48
CA THR A 9 11.42 3.45 13.87
C THR A 9 12.25 2.44 13.08
N PRO A 10 13.57 2.64 12.95
CA PRO A 10 14.45 1.63 12.33
C PRO A 10 14.35 0.24 12.94
N ALA A 11 14.11 0.15 14.26
CA ALA A 11 13.94 -1.12 14.96
C ALA A 11 12.63 -1.83 14.56
N GLU A 12 11.54 -1.09 14.45
CA GLU A 12 10.25 -1.59 13.97
C GLU A 12 10.34 -2.07 12.52
N ILE A 13 10.98 -1.32 11.64
CA ILE A 13 11.22 -1.74 10.25
C ILE A 13 12.04 -3.03 10.19
N LYS A 14 13.07 -3.14 11.02
CA LYS A 14 13.88 -4.37 11.10
C LYS A 14 13.04 -5.56 11.57
N ALA A 15 12.19 -5.37 12.58
CA ALA A 15 11.29 -6.41 13.06
C ALA A 15 10.27 -6.84 11.99
N LEU A 16 9.65 -5.88 11.32
CA LEU A 16 8.70 -6.14 10.21
C LEU A 16 9.36 -6.92 9.08
N LYS A 17 10.61 -6.61 8.74
CA LYS A 17 11.37 -7.33 7.72
C LYS A 17 11.64 -8.79 8.13
N VAL A 18 11.96 -9.03 9.40
CA VAL A 18 12.21 -10.39 9.95
C VAL A 18 10.96 -11.27 9.83
N ILE A 19 9.77 -10.71 10.05
CA ILE A 19 8.50 -11.44 9.90
C ILE A 19 7.98 -11.49 8.45
N GLY A 20 8.78 -11.04 7.47
CA GLY A 20 8.48 -11.16 6.04
C GLY A 20 7.74 -9.98 5.41
N GLY A 21 7.65 -8.83 6.08
CA GLY A 21 7.04 -7.64 5.52
C GLY A 21 7.89 -7.03 4.40
N ASN A 22 7.28 -6.76 3.25
CA ASN A 22 7.93 -6.12 2.09
C ASN A 22 7.57 -4.64 1.94
N ALA A 23 6.40 -4.26 2.43
CA ALA A 23 5.94 -2.88 2.46
C ALA A 23 5.21 -2.61 3.77
N VAL A 24 5.24 -1.37 4.22
CA VAL A 24 4.56 -0.92 5.44
C VAL A 24 3.78 0.36 5.17
N GLY A 25 2.66 0.52 5.83
CA GLY A 25 1.82 1.69 5.77
C GLY A 25 0.80 1.70 6.90
N MET A 26 0.04 2.78 7.01
CA MET A 26 -0.92 3.03 8.09
C MET A 26 -2.38 2.73 7.70
N SER A 27 -2.60 2.22 6.49
CA SER A 27 -3.92 2.00 5.89
C SER A 27 -3.99 0.64 5.19
N THR A 28 -5.03 0.46 4.36
CA THR A 28 -5.22 -0.66 3.43
C THR A 28 -5.71 -1.94 4.11
N VAL A 29 -5.02 -2.45 5.13
CA VAL A 29 -5.39 -3.72 5.78
C VAL A 29 -6.77 -3.66 6.44
N PRO A 30 -7.14 -2.65 7.24
CA PRO A 30 -8.48 -2.56 7.82
C PRO A 30 -9.57 -2.48 6.76
N GLU A 31 -9.34 -1.72 5.70
CA GLU A 31 -10.28 -1.55 4.59
C GLU A 31 -10.49 -2.86 3.83
N VAL A 32 -9.42 -3.61 3.57
CA VAL A 32 -9.48 -4.93 2.92
C VAL A 32 -10.22 -5.93 3.79
N LEU A 33 -9.97 -5.96 5.11
CA LEU A 33 -10.65 -6.86 6.02
C LEU A 33 -12.17 -6.61 6.04
N VAL A 34 -12.59 -5.35 6.13
CA VAL A 34 -14.00 -4.98 6.12
C VAL A 34 -14.64 -5.29 4.77
N ALA A 35 -14.00 -4.95 3.67
CA ALA A 35 -14.50 -5.24 2.34
C ALA A 35 -14.69 -6.74 2.11
N ASN A 36 -13.73 -7.57 2.50
CA ASN A 36 -13.85 -9.03 2.42
C ASN A 36 -15.00 -9.55 3.29
N HIS A 37 -15.18 -8.99 4.50
CA HIS A 37 -16.31 -9.36 5.37
C HIS A 37 -17.67 -9.01 4.72
N CYS A 38 -17.71 -7.95 3.92
CA CYS A 38 -18.89 -7.55 3.15
C CYS A 38 -19.05 -8.33 1.82
N GLY A 39 -18.21 -9.30 1.53
CA GLY A 39 -18.27 -10.08 0.29
C GLY A 39 -17.79 -9.34 -0.96
N LEU A 40 -17.02 -8.26 -0.80
CA LEU A 40 -16.48 -7.50 -1.92
C LEU A 40 -15.16 -8.10 -2.41
N SER A 41 -14.99 -8.18 -3.74
CA SER A 41 -13.69 -8.46 -4.35
C SER A 41 -12.79 -7.23 -4.25
N VAL A 42 -11.56 -7.41 -3.80
CA VAL A 42 -10.66 -6.29 -3.47
C VAL A 42 -9.34 -6.42 -4.23
N VAL A 43 -8.93 -5.32 -4.83
CA VAL A 43 -7.56 -5.09 -5.32
C VAL A 43 -7.01 -3.87 -4.58
N ALA A 44 -5.81 -3.97 -4.07
CA ALA A 44 -5.12 -2.88 -3.42
C ALA A 44 -3.86 -2.48 -4.21
N ILE A 45 -3.67 -1.20 -4.41
CA ILE A 45 -2.49 -0.63 -5.06
C ILE A 45 -1.82 0.29 -4.06
N SER A 46 -0.54 0.03 -3.76
CA SER A 46 0.25 0.87 -2.87
C SER A 46 1.38 1.55 -3.65
N VAL A 47 1.52 2.84 -3.43
CA VAL A 47 2.65 3.61 -3.96
C VAL A 47 3.78 3.59 -2.95
N ILE A 48 4.92 3.09 -3.37
CA ILE A 48 6.13 3.16 -2.55
C ILE A 48 6.74 4.55 -2.71
N THR A 49 6.57 5.38 -1.73
CA THR A 49 6.99 6.79 -1.76
C THR A 49 8.39 7.03 -1.19
N ASN A 50 8.86 6.10 -0.39
CA ASN A 50 10.17 6.18 0.27
C ASN A 50 10.66 4.79 0.66
N LEU A 51 11.95 4.69 0.95
CA LEU A 51 12.50 3.56 1.69
C LEU A 51 12.28 3.82 3.17
N ALA A 52 11.82 2.79 3.88
CA ALA A 52 11.47 2.90 5.29
C ALA A 52 12.67 3.32 6.17
N ALA A 53 12.36 3.77 7.39
CA ALA A 53 13.35 4.28 8.33
C ALA A 53 14.51 3.30 8.56
N GLY A 54 15.74 3.80 8.53
CA GLY A 54 16.97 3.01 8.68
C GLY A 54 17.43 2.29 7.42
N MET A 55 16.70 2.39 6.30
CA MET A 55 17.11 1.83 5.01
C MET A 55 17.86 2.84 4.14
N ASN A 56 17.69 4.12 4.39
CA ASN A 56 18.43 5.21 3.76
C ASN A 56 19.34 5.93 4.76
N LYS A 57 20.37 6.63 4.22
CA LYS A 57 21.25 7.50 5.02
C LYS A 57 20.56 8.81 5.44
N THR A 58 19.51 9.21 4.72
CA THR A 58 18.74 10.43 4.98
C THR A 58 17.53 10.15 5.84
N LYS A 59 17.17 11.13 6.68
CA LYS A 59 15.98 11.07 7.51
C LYS A 59 14.72 11.23 6.63
N LEU A 60 13.73 10.39 6.85
CA LEU A 60 12.43 10.48 6.16
C LEU A 60 11.75 11.82 6.45
N SER A 61 11.14 12.40 5.42
CA SER A 61 10.31 13.61 5.55
C SER A 61 8.94 13.38 4.93
N HIS A 62 7.92 14.02 5.49
CA HIS A 62 6.57 14.00 4.93
C HIS A 62 6.52 14.67 3.56
N GLN A 63 7.32 15.71 3.35
CA GLN A 63 7.42 16.44 2.10
C GLN A 63 7.92 15.53 0.96
N GLU A 64 8.99 14.76 1.17
CA GLU A 64 9.52 13.78 0.21
C GLU A 64 8.46 12.74 -0.15
N THR A 65 7.67 12.29 0.82
CA THR A 65 6.57 11.35 0.59
C THR A 65 5.53 11.93 -0.37
N LEU A 66 5.14 13.19 -0.19
CA LEU A 66 4.18 13.87 -1.06
C LEU A 66 4.71 14.08 -2.48
N GLU A 67 5.98 14.47 -2.61
CA GLU A 67 6.63 14.68 -3.91
C GLU A 67 6.72 13.37 -4.71
N ASN A 68 7.14 12.28 -4.08
CA ASN A 68 7.20 10.97 -4.73
C ASN A 68 5.80 10.43 -5.08
N ALA A 69 4.79 10.69 -4.27
CA ALA A 69 3.41 10.35 -4.59
C ALA A 69 2.92 11.10 -5.84
N ALA A 70 3.21 12.39 -5.94
CA ALA A 70 2.86 13.21 -7.11
C ALA A 70 3.55 12.73 -8.40
N LEU A 71 4.80 12.30 -8.33
CA LEU A 71 5.51 11.73 -9.48
C LEU A 71 4.88 10.42 -9.99
N ALA A 72 4.28 9.64 -9.10
CA ALA A 72 3.63 8.38 -9.45
C ALA A 72 2.20 8.55 -10.00
N GLU A 73 1.59 9.72 -9.88
CA GLU A 73 0.16 9.96 -10.17
C GLU A 73 -0.24 9.51 -11.57
N THR A 74 0.49 9.93 -12.61
CA THR A 74 0.16 9.58 -14.00
C THR A 74 0.22 8.07 -14.23
N HIS A 75 1.19 7.39 -13.66
CA HIS A 75 1.33 5.94 -13.80
C HIS A 75 0.18 5.20 -13.11
N ILE A 76 -0.22 5.65 -11.91
CA ILE A 76 -1.33 5.07 -11.16
C ILE A 76 -2.65 5.28 -11.91
N LEU A 77 -2.90 6.48 -12.40
CA LEU A 77 -4.11 6.77 -13.18
C LEU A 77 -4.22 5.88 -14.42
N ASN A 78 -3.12 5.67 -15.13
CA ASN A 78 -3.11 4.79 -16.30
C ASN A 78 -3.31 3.32 -15.91
N LEU A 79 -2.66 2.87 -14.83
CA LEU A 79 -2.83 1.52 -14.30
C LEU A 79 -4.29 1.25 -13.91
N ILE A 80 -4.91 2.16 -13.15
CA ILE A 80 -6.31 2.03 -12.73
C ILE A 80 -7.26 2.04 -13.93
N LYS A 81 -7.06 2.94 -14.89
CA LYS A 81 -7.89 3.00 -16.11
C LYS A 81 -7.82 1.70 -16.91
N ASN A 82 -6.63 1.13 -17.07
CA ASN A 82 -6.46 -0.12 -17.80
C ASN A 82 -7.05 -1.30 -17.01
N PHE A 83 -6.81 -1.35 -15.71
CA PHE A 83 -7.40 -2.37 -14.84
C PHE A 83 -8.94 -2.37 -14.93
N ILE A 84 -9.59 -1.20 -14.84
CA ILE A 84 -11.06 -1.10 -14.94
C ILE A 84 -11.57 -1.57 -16.30
N LYS A 85 -10.82 -1.34 -17.38
CA LYS A 85 -11.21 -1.82 -18.73
C LYS A 85 -11.10 -3.33 -18.87
N ASP A 86 -10.11 -3.92 -18.23
CA ASP A 86 -9.76 -5.32 -18.43
C ASP A 86 -10.35 -6.26 -17.35
N VAL A 87 -10.80 -5.69 -16.22
CA VAL A 87 -11.40 -6.48 -15.15
C VAL A 87 -12.75 -7.04 -15.61
N ASN A 88 -12.85 -8.37 -15.58
CA ASN A 88 -14.11 -9.06 -15.81
C ASN A 88 -14.80 -9.31 -14.46
N LEU A 89 -15.92 -8.65 -14.23
CA LEU A 89 -16.68 -8.76 -12.98
C LEU A 89 -17.59 -10.01 -12.93
N ASP A 90 -17.76 -10.69 -14.06
CA ASP A 90 -18.66 -11.86 -14.15
C ASP A 90 -18.05 -13.14 -13.52
N ASP A 91 -16.72 -13.18 -13.33
CA ASP A 91 -16.02 -14.33 -12.75
C ASP A 91 -16.01 -14.35 -11.21
N THR A 92 -16.56 -13.35 -10.54
CA THR A 92 -16.50 -13.24 -9.07
C THR A 92 -17.67 -13.96 -8.35
N SER A 93 -18.61 -14.55 -9.07
CA SER A 93 -19.79 -15.22 -8.50
C SER A 93 -19.64 -16.74 -8.26
N GLY A 94 -18.46 -17.27 -8.28
CA GLY A 94 -18.24 -18.71 -8.14
C GLY A 94 -17.02 -19.08 -7.31
N ASN A 95 -17.15 -19.08 -5.99
CA ASN A 95 -16.73 -20.17 -5.10
C ASN A 95 -16.81 -19.73 -3.62
N ASN A 96 -17.87 -20.10 -2.99
CA ASN A 96 -17.91 -20.37 -1.55
C ASN A 96 -17.68 -21.86 -1.32
#